data_3630e9298ead6a3299e85269e4b3574d
#
_entry.id   3630e9298ead6a3299e85269e4b3574d
#
_cell.length_a   1.000
_cell.length_b   1.000
_cell.length_c   1.000
_cell.angle_alpha   90.00
_cell.angle_beta   90.00
_cell.angle_gamma   90.00
#
_symmetry.space_group_name_H-M   'P 1'
#
loop_
_entity.id
_entity.type
_entity.pdbx_description
1 polymer ?
#
loop_
_entity_poly.entity_id
_entity_poly.type
_entity_poly.pdbx_seq_one_letter_code
_entity_poly.pdbx_strand_id
1 'polypeptide(L)'
;CLDAVAVDSAAGNFESMRTLAPPTARGWEVVAGDEIWNWTDELAQLPSLLAEKVRAPSVMPGPTDLVIDPTNLWLTIHESIGHATEYDRAIGYEAAYAGTSFATPDKLGTLRYGSPVMNVTADRTAEFGLATVGYDDEGVAAQSWDLVRDGVFVGYQLDRAFAPRLGEPRSNGCSYADSPHHVPIQRMANISLQPGIEDLSTADLIGRVDDGIYIVGDKSWSIDMQRYNFQFTGQRFFRIRGGQLYGQLRDVAYQSSTTDFWNAMEAVGGPSTWRMGGAINCGKAQPGQVAAVSHGCPSALFRGVNVLNTRTEGGR
;
A
#
# COMPACT_ATOMS: atom_id res chain seq x y z
N CYS A 1 9.36 15.47 -2.63
CA CYS A 1 8.15 15.65 -1.84
C CYS A 1 8.08 17.09 -1.34
N LEU A 2 6.90 17.72 -1.44
CA LEU A 2 6.61 19.05 -0.92
C LEU A 2 5.43 18.92 0.04
N ASP A 3 5.58 19.48 1.26
CA ASP A 3 4.52 19.56 2.26
C ASP A 3 3.93 20.96 2.31
N ALA A 4 2.61 21.05 2.26
CA ALA A 4 1.86 22.29 2.39
C ALA A 4 0.94 22.23 3.62
N VAL A 5 0.75 23.39 4.26
CA VAL A 5 -0.04 23.52 5.49
C VAL A 5 -1.06 24.63 5.31
N ALA A 6 -2.29 24.42 5.78
CA ALA A 6 -3.31 25.44 5.92
C ALA A 6 -3.80 25.55 7.35
N VAL A 7 -4.04 26.79 7.78
CA VAL A 7 -4.61 27.12 9.09
C VAL A 7 -5.85 27.97 8.89
N ASP A 8 -6.98 27.52 9.41
CA ASP A 8 -8.18 28.33 9.57
C ASP A 8 -8.25 28.81 11.03
N SER A 9 -7.70 29.98 11.29
CA SER A 9 -7.61 30.56 12.63
C SER A 9 -8.97 30.86 13.24
N ALA A 10 -9.99 31.13 12.42
CA ALA A 10 -11.34 31.43 12.90
C ALA A 10 -12.06 30.17 13.41
N ALA A 11 -11.83 29.03 12.75
CA ALA A 11 -12.40 27.75 13.16
C ALA A 11 -11.45 26.92 14.06
N GLY A 12 -10.20 27.35 14.24
CA GLY A 12 -9.17 26.61 14.97
C GLY A 12 -8.77 25.29 14.28
N ASN A 13 -8.92 25.22 12.96
CA ASN A 13 -8.59 24.05 12.17
C ASN A 13 -7.18 24.16 11.57
N PHE A 14 -6.53 23.01 11.48
CA PHE A 14 -5.22 22.84 10.85
C PHE A 14 -5.26 21.61 9.96
N GLU A 15 -4.74 21.73 8.73
CA GLU A 15 -4.59 20.59 7.81
C GLU A 15 -3.25 20.67 7.09
N SER A 16 -2.74 19.49 6.73
CA SER A 16 -1.56 19.35 5.89
C SER A 16 -1.85 18.43 4.70
N MET A 17 -1.13 18.66 3.62
CA MET A 17 -1.19 17.85 2.41
C MET A 17 0.19 17.84 1.76
N ARG A 18 0.62 16.71 1.25
CA ARG A 18 1.88 16.60 0.50
C ARG A 18 1.63 16.21 -0.95
N THR A 19 2.65 16.42 -1.77
CA THR A 19 2.68 15.89 -3.14
C THR A 19 2.72 14.36 -3.13
N LEU A 20 2.12 13.74 -4.15
CA LEU A 20 1.85 12.31 -4.22
C LEU A 20 2.79 11.53 -5.12
N ALA A 21 3.71 12.19 -5.82
CA ALA A 21 4.67 11.51 -6.70
C ALA A 21 5.41 10.40 -5.93
N PRO A 22 5.34 9.16 -6.40
CA PRO A 22 5.97 8.04 -5.71
C PRO A 22 7.49 8.04 -5.89
N PRO A 23 8.23 7.44 -4.96
CA PRO A 23 9.64 7.16 -5.18
C PRO A 23 9.80 6.12 -6.29
N THR A 24 10.86 6.25 -7.08
CA THR A 24 11.13 5.39 -8.25
C THR A 24 12.62 5.24 -8.48
N ALA A 25 13.06 4.15 -9.10
CA ALA A 25 14.44 3.93 -9.54
C ALA A 25 14.76 4.61 -10.90
N ARG A 26 14.06 5.72 -11.20
CA ARG A 26 14.32 6.59 -12.36
C ARG A 26 15.28 7.73 -11.98
N GLY A 27 15.68 8.51 -12.97
CA GLY A 27 16.56 9.66 -12.78
C GLY A 27 15.83 11.00 -12.71
N TRP A 28 16.54 12.04 -13.12
CA TRP A 28 16.07 13.43 -13.08
C TRP A 28 14.83 13.69 -13.98
N GLU A 29 14.59 12.86 -14.97
CA GLU A 29 13.45 12.94 -15.88
C GLU A 29 12.09 12.89 -15.16
N VAL A 30 12.04 12.32 -13.96
CA VAL A 30 10.81 12.31 -13.11
C VAL A 30 10.46 13.71 -12.60
N VAL A 31 11.46 14.58 -12.45
CA VAL A 31 11.31 15.91 -11.86
C VAL A 31 11.43 17.02 -12.90
N ALA A 32 12.11 16.76 -14.02
CA ALA A 32 12.42 17.76 -15.04
C ALA A 32 11.26 18.10 -15.98
N GLY A 33 10.13 17.43 -15.89
CA GLY A 33 8.95 17.64 -16.73
C GLY A 33 7.71 16.96 -16.16
N ASP A 34 6.63 17.00 -16.92
CA ASP A 34 5.33 16.47 -16.52
C ASP A 34 4.98 15.12 -17.18
N GLU A 35 5.91 14.50 -17.90
CA GLU A 35 5.66 13.30 -18.71
C GLU A 35 5.44 12.04 -17.83
N ILE A 36 6.16 11.92 -16.72
CA ILE A 36 6.09 10.77 -15.81
C ILE A 36 5.13 11.05 -14.66
N TRP A 37 5.21 12.27 -14.10
CA TRP A 37 4.33 12.78 -13.07
C TRP A 37 4.01 14.24 -13.35
N ASN A 38 2.73 14.58 -13.41
CA ASN A 38 2.30 15.94 -13.75
C ASN A 38 2.47 16.88 -12.53
N TRP A 39 3.70 17.30 -12.28
CA TRP A 39 4.07 18.21 -11.20
C TRP A 39 3.39 19.56 -11.32
N THR A 40 3.28 20.09 -12.54
CA THR A 40 2.68 21.41 -12.79
C THR A 40 1.24 21.45 -12.33
N ASP A 41 0.44 20.48 -12.72
CA ASP A 41 -0.96 20.40 -12.31
C ASP A 41 -1.12 20.08 -10.82
N GLU A 42 -0.32 19.16 -10.28
CA GLU A 42 -0.40 18.83 -8.86
C GLU A 42 -0.10 20.03 -7.99
N LEU A 43 0.98 20.77 -8.27
CA LEU A 43 1.35 21.95 -7.50
C LEU A 43 0.34 23.09 -7.67
N ALA A 44 -0.24 23.26 -8.87
CA ALA A 44 -1.28 24.25 -9.11
C ALA A 44 -2.57 23.98 -8.32
N GLN A 45 -2.95 22.70 -8.18
CA GLN A 45 -4.17 22.29 -7.46
C GLN A 45 -3.99 22.25 -5.94
N LEU A 46 -2.79 22.00 -5.44
CA LEU A 46 -2.52 21.76 -4.01
C LEU A 46 -3.06 22.88 -3.09
N PRO A 47 -2.90 24.19 -3.36
CA PRO A 47 -3.42 25.24 -2.50
C PRO A 47 -4.95 25.24 -2.38
N SER A 48 -5.66 25.05 -3.49
CA SER A 48 -7.13 25.03 -3.51
C SER A 48 -7.69 23.79 -2.80
N LEU A 49 -7.09 22.62 -3.03
CA LEU A 49 -7.47 21.36 -2.36
C LEU A 49 -7.25 21.45 -0.84
N LEU A 50 -6.14 22.06 -0.42
CA LEU A 50 -5.83 22.21 0.99
C LEU A 50 -6.73 23.26 1.67
N ALA A 51 -7.04 24.37 0.98
CA ALA A 51 -7.99 25.38 1.46
C ALA A 51 -9.42 24.83 1.60
N GLU A 52 -9.85 23.92 0.72
CA GLU A 52 -11.10 23.18 0.85
C GLU A 52 -11.04 22.23 2.04
N LYS A 53 -10.00 21.40 2.14
CA LYS A 53 -9.85 20.38 3.18
C LYS A 53 -9.90 20.95 4.59
N VAL A 54 -9.21 22.08 4.85
CA VAL A 54 -9.18 22.70 6.19
C VAL A 54 -10.57 23.14 6.68
N ARG A 55 -11.51 23.36 5.76
CA ARG A 55 -12.91 23.74 6.02
C ARG A 55 -13.90 22.61 5.80
N ALA A 56 -13.44 21.47 5.31
CA ALA A 56 -14.31 20.33 5.03
C ALA A 56 -15.00 19.81 6.30
N PRO A 57 -16.18 19.24 6.19
CA PRO A 57 -16.83 18.57 7.32
C PRO A 57 -16.04 17.34 7.74
N SER A 58 -16.05 17.03 9.02
CA SER A 58 -15.53 15.76 9.54
C SER A 58 -16.38 14.60 9.04
N VAL A 59 -15.75 13.45 8.81
CA VAL A 59 -16.46 12.23 8.39
C VAL A 59 -17.41 11.73 9.48
N MET A 60 -18.50 11.11 9.05
CA MET A 60 -19.34 10.29 9.93
C MET A 60 -18.75 8.88 10.01
N PRO A 61 -18.44 8.35 11.20
CA PRO A 61 -17.86 7.02 11.35
C PRO A 61 -18.89 5.92 11.04
N GLY A 62 -18.41 4.77 10.62
CA GLY A 62 -19.20 3.58 10.36
C GLY A 62 -18.82 2.84 9.08
N PRO A 63 -19.51 1.74 8.76
CA PRO A 63 -19.31 1.00 7.53
C PRO A 63 -19.53 1.89 6.29
N THR A 64 -18.55 1.95 5.40
CA THR A 64 -18.53 2.87 4.27
C THR A 64 -17.90 2.20 3.06
N ASP A 65 -18.45 2.42 1.88
CA ASP A 65 -17.81 1.97 0.63
C ASP A 65 -16.64 2.88 0.29
N LEU A 66 -15.50 2.29 -0.04
CA LEU A 66 -14.27 3.01 -0.33
C LEU A 66 -13.78 2.73 -1.75
N VAL A 67 -13.54 3.77 -2.51
CA VAL A 67 -12.65 3.70 -3.67
C VAL A 67 -11.29 4.21 -3.23
N ILE A 68 -10.25 3.39 -3.36
CA ILE A 68 -8.91 3.74 -2.90
C ILE A 68 -7.98 3.89 -4.10
N ASP A 69 -7.36 5.07 -4.18
CA ASP A 69 -6.39 5.43 -5.20
C ASP A 69 -5.06 4.67 -5.00
N PRO A 70 -4.33 4.34 -6.08
CA PRO A 70 -3.02 3.70 -5.98
C PRO A 70 -2.03 4.43 -5.06
N THR A 71 -2.11 5.76 -5.00
CA THR A 71 -1.24 6.58 -4.14
C THR A 71 -1.50 6.40 -2.64
N ASN A 72 -2.62 5.79 -2.26
CA ASN A 72 -2.91 5.36 -0.89
C ASN A 72 -2.76 3.85 -0.72
N LEU A 73 -3.29 3.06 -1.66
CA LEU A 73 -3.41 1.60 -1.52
C LEU A 73 -2.04 0.89 -1.45
N TRP A 74 -1.00 1.44 -2.06
CA TRP A 74 0.35 0.87 -2.02
C TRP A 74 0.85 0.62 -0.59
N LEU A 75 0.52 1.52 0.36
CA LEU A 75 0.93 1.38 1.75
C LEU A 75 0.20 0.24 2.45
N THR A 76 -1.09 0.07 2.15
CA THR A 76 -1.86 -1.08 2.67
C THR A 76 -1.30 -2.39 2.14
N ILE A 77 -0.88 -2.45 0.87
CA ILE A 77 -0.18 -3.61 0.29
C ILE A 77 1.14 -3.87 1.02
N HIS A 78 1.96 -2.83 1.23
CA HIS A 78 3.24 -2.93 1.93
C HIS A 78 3.09 -3.59 3.30
N GLU A 79 2.17 -3.08 4.11
CA GLU A 79 2.01 -3.48 5.51
C GLU A 79 1.25 -4.81 5.66
N SER A 80 0.13 -4.97 4.94
CA SER A 80 -0.77 -6.10 5.15
C SER A 80 -0.48 -7.31 4.27
N ILE A 81 0.28 -7.15 3.17
CA ILE A 81 0.68 -8.26 2.30
C ILE A 81 2.20 -8.40 2.30
N GLY A 82 2.92 -7.31 2.02
CA GLY A 82 4.36 -7.32 1.87
C GLY A 82 5.06 -7.93 3.07
N HIS A 83 4.91 -7.32 4.22
CA HIS A 83 5.48 -7.82 5.46
C HIS A 83 4.85 -9.14 5.94
N ALA A 84 3.57 -9.38 5.69
CA ALA A 84 2.91 -10.60 6.12
C ALA A 84 3.40 -11.85 5.37
N THR A 85 3.91 -11.69 4.15
CA THR A 85 4.40 -12.80 3.31
C THR A 85 5.93 -12.94 3.30
N GLU A 86 6.64 -12.26 4.19
CA GLU A 86 8.04 -12.54 4.50
C GLU A 86 8.11 -13.85 5.31
N TYR A 87 8.73 -14.90 4.76
CA TYR A 87 8.70 -16.22 5.40
C TYR A 87 9.44 -16.26 6.74
N ASP A 88 10.60 -15.62 6.86
CA ASP A 88 11.34 -15.52 8.11
C ASP A 88 10.50 -14.86 9.22
N ARG A 89 9.73 -13.82 8.89
CA ARG A 89 8.78 -13.19 9.81
C ARG A 89 7.68 -14.18 10.22
N ALA A 90 7.10 -14.89 9.25
CA ALA A 90 6.01 -15.85 9.50
C ALA A 90 6.42 -16.98 10.45
N ILE A 91 7.69 -17.35 10.47
CA ILE A 91 8.26 -18.37 11.38
C ILE A 91 8.95 -17.78 12.62
N GLY A 92 8.82 -16.47 12.86
CA GLY A 92 9.17 -15.81 14.12
C GLY A 92 10.57 -15.20 14.22
N TYR A 93 11.33 -15.05 13.14
CA TYR A 93 12.66 -14.43 13.18
C TYR A 93 12.65 -12.95 13.57
N GLU A 94 11.55 -12.26 13.30
CA GLU A 94 11.36 -10.86 13.66
C GLU A 94 10.52 -10.68 14.96
N ALA A 95 10.13 -11.73 15.65
CA ALA A 95 9.17 -11.71 16.74
C ALA A 95 9.58 -10.79 17.91
N ALA A 96 10.88 -10.66 18.18
CA ALA A 96 11.38 -9.84 19.26
C ALA A 96 11.36 -8.32 18.98
N TYR A 97 11.27 -7.92 17.70
CA TYR A 97 11.40 -6.52 17.29
C TYR A 97 10.25 -6.03 16.39
N ALA A 98 10.00 -6.70 15.28
CA ALA A 98 9.08 -6.25 14.26
C ALA A 98 7.84 -7.15 14.11
N GLY A 99 7.66 -8.12 15.01
CA GLY A 99 6.50 -8.98 15.09
C GLY A 99 6.59 -10.24 14.24
N THR A 100 5.43 -10.84 14.02
CA THR A 100 5.24 -12.10 13.30
C THR A 100 4.33 -11.88 12.07
N SER A 101 3.69 -12.94 11.61
CA SER A 101 2.66 -12.87 10.57
C SER A 101 1.47 -13.77 10.91
N PHE A 102 0.27 -13.32 10.57
CA PHE A 102 -0.94 -14.15 10.60
C PHE A 102 -0.96 -15.19 9.48
N ALA A 103 -0.23 -14.91 8.37
CA ALA A 103 -0.08 -15.82 7.23
C ALA A 103 1.02 -16.85 7.52
N THR A 104 0.70 -17.80 8.38
CA THR A 104 1.61 -18.87 8.84
C THR A 104 1.77 -19.98 7.80
N PRO A 105 2.88 -20.76 7.81
CA PRO A 105 3.16 -21.76 6.78
C PRO A 105 2.08 -22.83 6.60
N ASP A 106 1.40 -23.23 7.66
CA ASP A 106 0.28 -24.18 7.64
C ASP A 106 -0.94 -23.70 6.84
N LYS A 107 -1.01 -22.38 6.59
CA LYS A 107 -2.09 -21.75 5.82
C LYS A 107 -1.78 -21.58 4.33
N LEU A 108 -0.56 -21.89 3.91
CA LEU A 108 -0.17 -21.80 2.49
C LEU A 108 -1.06 -22.71 1.64
N GLY A 109 -1.60 -22.19 0.55
CA GLY A 109 -2.52 -22.88 -0.35
C GLY A 109 -3.96 -22.99 0.14
N THR A 110 -4.27 -22.58 1.39
CA THR A 110 -5.62 -22.73 1.98
C THR A 110 -6.22 -21.43 2.49
N LEU A 111 -5.41 -20.48 2.93
CA LEU A 111 -5.89 -19.19 3.45
C LEU A 111 -6.56 -18.37 2.35
N ARG A 112 -7.84 -18.07 2.55
CA ARG A 112 -8.54 -17.05 1.77
C ARG A 112 -8.04 -15.67 2.24
N TYR A 113 -7.06 -15.14 1.53
CA TYR A 113 -6.45 -13.84 1.83
C TYR A 113 -7.36 -12.67 1.48
N GLY A 114 -8.04 -12.78 0.35
CA GLY A 114 -8.93 -11.76 -0.16
C GLY A 114 -10.01 -12.32 -1.09
N SER A 115 -10.74 -11.43 -1.72
CA SER A 115 -11.79 -11.76 -2.69
C SER A 115 -11.21 -12.47 -3.94
N PRO A 116 -12.04 -13.17 -4.73
CA PRO A 116 -11.56 -13.88 -5.93
C PRO A 116 -10.93 -12.98 -7.00
N VAL A 117 -11.19 -11.68 -6.98
CA VAL A 117 -10.56 -10.75 -7.94
C VAL A 117 -9.16 -10.29 -7.50
N MET A 118 -8.71 -10.70 -6.32
CA MET A 118 -7.40 -10.33 -5.78
C MET A 118 -6.30 -11.25 -6.33
N ASN A 119 -5.38 -10.66 -7.11
CA ASN A 119 -4.15 -11.30 -7.54
C ASN A 119 -2.97 -10.41 -7.16
N VAL A 120 -1.97 -10.95 -6.45
CA VAL A 120 -0.81 -10.21 -5.98
C VAL A 120 0.46 -10.95 -6.36
N THR A 121 1.38 -10.25 -7.01
CA THR A 121 2.69 -10.76 -7.37
C THR A 121 3.80 -10.08 -6.57
N ALA A 122 4.87 -10.80 -6.36
CA ALA A 122 6.17 -10.29 -5.96
C ALA A 122 7.10 -10.34 -7.17
N ASP A 123 7.80 -9.24 -7.46
CA ASP A 123 8.63 -9.13 -8.67
C ASP A 123 9.92 -8.35 -8.37
N ARG A 124 11.05 -9.05 -8.54
CA ARG A 124 12.38 -8.45 -8.43
C ARG A 124 12.93 -7.97 -9.79
N THR A 125 12.12 -8.07 -10.87
CA THR A 125 12.48 -7.67 -12.23
C THR A 125 11.66 -6.48 -12.73
N ALA A 126 10.69 -5.99 -11.93
CA ALA A 126 9.80 -4.90 -12.32
C ALA A 126 10.59 -3.65 -12.73
N GLU A 127 10.35 -3.14 -13.93
CA GLU A 127 11.07 -2.00 -14.47
C GLU A 127 10.89 -0.76 -13.57
N PHE A 128 11.99 -0.07 -13.24
CA PHE A 128 12.04 1.09 -12.34
C PHE A 128 11.54 0.85 -10.91
N GLY A 129 11.34 -0.41 -10.50
CA GLY A 129 11.04 -0.76 -9.11
C GLY A 129 12.26 -0.61 -8.22
N LEU A 130 12.05 -0.11 -6.99
CA LEU A 130 13.13 0.18 -6.04
C LEU A 130 13.84 -1.09 -5.52
N ALA A 131 13.14 -2.24 -5.47
CA ALA A 131 13.73 -3.53 -5.09
C ALA A 131 14.15 -4.37 -6.30
N THR A 132 14.23 -3.79 -7.49
CA THR A 132 14.62 -4.48 -8.72
C THR A 132 16.13 -4.66 -8.77
N VAL A 133 16.56 -5.88 -9.07
CA VAL A 133 17.97 -6.29 -9.17
C VAL A 133 18.14 -7.35 -10.26
N GLY A 134 19.33 -7.57 -10.74
CA GLY A 134 19.64 -8.73 -11.61
C GLY A 134 19.84 -10.01 -10.80
N TYR A 135 20.53 -9.89 -9.68
CA TYR A 135 20.81 -10.95 -8.71
C TYR A 135 20.71 -10.39 -7.30
N ASP A 136 20.27 -11.20 -6.35
CA ASP A 136 20.30 -10.85 -4.94
C ASP A 136 21.72 -10.98 -4.33
N ASP A 137 21.89 -10.62 -3.07
CA ASP A 137 23.19 -10.63 -2.40
C ASP A 137 23.73 -12.06 -2.09
N GLU A 138 22.96 -13.08 -2.40
CA GLU A 138 23.38 -14.48 -2.39
C GLU A 138 23.63 -15.04 -3.81
N GLY A 139 23.60 -14.20 -4.84
CA GLY A 139 23.82 -14.57 -6.24
C GLY A 139 22.65 -15.32 -6.89
N VAL A 140 21.44 -15.21 -6.35
CA VAL A 140 20.23 -15.78 -6.93
C VAL A 140 19.64 -14.81 -7.92
N ALA A 141 19.37 -15.27 -9.16
CA ALA A 141 18.76 -14.45 -10.19
C ALA A 141 17.37 -13.97 -9.77
N ALA A 142 17.09 -12.69 -10.06
CA ALA A 142 15.78 -12.08 -9.80
C ALA A 142 14.65 -12.84 -10.52
N GLN A 143 13.48 -12.87 -9.88
CA GLN A 143 12.32 -13.63 -10.34
C GLN A 143 11.04 -12.84 -10.09
N SER A 144 9.94 -13.31 -10.71
CA SER A 144 8.56 -12.89 -10.43
C SER A 144 7.73 -14.12 -10.08
N TRP A 145 6.85 -14.02 -9.06
CA TRP A 145 6.00 -15.12 -8.59
C TRP A 145 4.73 -14.59 -7.92
N ASP A 146 3.72 -15.45 -7.78
CA ASP A 146 2.49 -15.10 -7.11
C ASP A 146 2.62 -15.24 -5.57
N LEU A 147 2.08 -14.27 -4.85
CA LEU A 147 1.83 -14.35 -3.41
C LEU A 147 0.38 -14.70 -3.11
N VAL A 148 -0.54 -14.10 -3.88
CA VAL A 148 -1.97 -14.38 -3.82
C VAL A 148 -2.49 -14.59 -5.23
N ARG A 149 -3.23 -15.68 -5.44
CA ARG A 149 -3.88 -16.01 -6.72
C ARG A 149 -5.36 -16.28 -6.46
N ASP A 150 -6.24 -15.57 -7.18
CA ASP A 150 -7.70 -15.66 -7.03
C ASP A 150 -8.16 -15.59 -5.57
N GLY A 151 -7.51 -14.70 -4.80
CA GLY A 151 -7.76 -14.49 -3.38
C GLY A 151 -7.16 -15.53 -2.45
N VAL A 152 -6.46 -16.54 -2.94
CA VAL A 152 -5.81 -17.59 -2.11
C VAL A 152 -4.33 -17.29 -1.94
N PHE A 153 -3.83 -17.39 -0.71
CA PHE A 153 -2.42 -17.28 -0.38
C PHE A 153 -1.62 -18.46 -0.94
N VAL A 154 -0.69 -18.23 -1.86
CA VAL A 154 0.02 -19.27 -2.60
C VAL A 154 1.55 -19.18 -2.55
N GLY A 155 2.13 -18.13 -1.99
CA GLY A 155 3.57 -17.98 -2.01
C GLY A 155 4.14 -17.09 -0.92
N TYR A 156 5.41 -17.30 -0.63
CA TYR A 156 6.23 -16.49 0.28
C TYR A 156 7.38 -15.81 -0.46
N GLN A 157 7.98 -14.85 0.21
CA GLN A 157 9.27 -14.26 -0.17
C GLN A 157 10.38 -15.02 0.56
N LEU A 158 11.36 -15.51 -0.20
CA LEU A 158 12.36 -16.46 0.29
C LEU A 158 13.78 -16.03 -0.12
N ASP A 159 14.73 -16.18 0.79
CA ASP A 159 16.17 -16.26 0.53
C ASP A 159 16.66 -17.71 0.50
N ARG A 160 17.96 -17.92 0.37
CA ARG A 160 18.55 -19.27 0.31
C ARG A 160 18.47 -20.02 1.64
N ALA A 161 18.45 -19.32 2.76
CA ALA A 161 18.33 -19.95 4.08
C ALA A 161 16.94 -20.52 4.34
N PHE A 162 15.92 -19.87 3.79
CA PHE A 162 14.52 -20.17 4.09
C PHE A 162 13.81 -21.02 3.03
N ALA A 163 14.24 -20.98 1.76
CA ALA A 163 13.61 -21.79 0.71
C ALA A 163 13.58 -23.31 1.06
N PRO A 164 14.67 -23.95 1.51
CA PRO A 164 14.64 -25.35 1.88
C PRO A 164 13.74 -25.66 3.09
N ARG A 165 13.55 -24.68 3.99
CA ARG A 165 12.68 -24.86 5.17
C ARG A 165 11.20 -24.90 4.81
N LEU A 166 10.82 -24.21 3.73
CA LEU A 166 9.48 -24.28 3.17
C LEU A 166 9.30 -25.50 2.24
N GLY A 167 10.40 -26.20 1.89
CA GLY A 167 10.39 -27.29 0.93
C GLY A 167 10.56 -26.84 -0.53
N GLU A 168 10.92 -25.56 -0.74
CA GLU A 168 11.16 -25.04 -2.06
C GLU A 168 12.58 -25.37 -2.55
N PRO A 169 12.74 -25.76 -3.84
CA PRO A 169 14.03 -26.19 -4.37
C PRO A 169 15.05 -25.04 -4.48
N ARG A 170 14.58 -23.78 -4.50
CA ARG A 170 15.44 -22.60 -4.60
C ARG A 170 14.76 -21.35 -4.03
N SER A 171 15.58 -20.37 -3.67
CA SER A 171 15.21 -19.02 -3.31
C SER A 171 14.56 -18.27 -4.49
N ASN A 172 13.68 -17.30 -4.21
CA ASN A 172 13.19 -16.36 -5.23
C ASN A 172 14.00 -15.03 -5.31
N GLY A 173 15.19 -15.01 -4.75
CA GLY A 173 16.10 -13.88 -4.89
C GLY A 173 15.77 -12.72 -3.95
N CYS A 174 15.38 -13.02 -2.71
CA CYS A 174 15.00 -12.01 -1.73
C CYS A 174 16.06 -11.70 -0.67
N SER A 175 17.31 -12.08 -0.87
CA SER A 175 18.42 -11.76 0.04
C SER A 175 18.96 -10.35 -0.25
N TYR A 176 19.17 -9.54 0.80
CA TYR A 176 19.68 -8.18 0.65
C TYR A 176 20.34 -7.68 1.94
N ALA A 177 21.41 -6.93 1.80
CA ALA A 177 22.03 -6.13 2.85
C ALA A 177 22.15 -4.66 2.42
N ASP A 178 21.82 -3.72 3.30
CA ASP A 178 21.92 -2.29 3.01
C ASP A 178 23.36 -1.75 3.06
N SER A 179 24.32 -2.59 3.50
CA SER A 179 25.71 -2.24 3.67
C SER A 179 26.60 -3.46 3.54
N PRO A 180 27.85 -3.32 3.02
CA PRO A 180 28.82 -4.43 3.00
C PRO A 180 29.24 -4.90 4.40
N HIS A 181 28.89 -4.17 5.45
CA HIS A 181 29.15 -4.55 6.83
C HIS A 181 28.02 -5.35 7.48
N HIS A 182 26.88 -5.46 6.81
CA HIS A 182 25.71 -6.20 7.30
C HIS A 182 25.60 -7.58 6.63
N VAL A 183 25.09 -8.53 7.39
CA VAL A 183 24.75 -9.84 6.86
C VAL A 183 23.50 -9.71 6.00
N PRO A 184 23.47 -10.25 4.77
CA PRO A 184 22.26 -10.30 3.98
C PRO A 184 21.13 -11.06 4.70
N ILE A 185 19.95 -10.53 4.63
CA ILE A 185 18.73 -11.11 5.22
C ILE A 185 17.62 -11.14 4.18
N GLN A 186 16.58 -11.92 4.43
CA GLN A 186 15.40 -11.91 3.57
C GLN A 186 14.75 -10.52 3.60
N ARG A 187 14.54 -9.93 2.41
CA ARG A 187 13.89 -8.62 2.25
C ARG A 187 12.78 -8.68 1.20
N MET A 188 11.87 -7.69 1.33
CA MET A 188 10.69 -7.57 0.49
C MET A 188 11.07 -7.30 -0.98
N ALA A 189 10.42 -8.03 -1.90
CA ALA A 189 10.41 -7.73 -3.34
C ALA A 189 9.46 -6.56 -3.65
N ASN A 190 9.42 -6.08 -4.91
CA ASN A 190 8.34 -5.21 -5.34
C ASN A 190 7.03 -6.02 -5.38
N ILE A 191 6.06 -5.67 -4.55
CA ILE A 191 4.81 -6.41 -4.42
C ILE A 191 3.68 -5.59 -5.00
N SER A 192 2.93 -6.18 -5.93
CA SER A 192 1.92 -5.45 -6.68
C SER A 192 0.59 -6.19 -6.73
N LEU A 193 -0.49 -5.47 -6.46
CA LEU A 193 -1.84 -5.89 -6.82
C LEU A 193 -1.97 -5.80 -8.33
N GLN A 194 -2.38 -6.90 -8.97
CA GLN A 194 -2.53 -6.95 -10.41
C GLN A 194 -3.81 -6.22 -10.85
N PRO A 195 -3.78 -5.51 -11.99
CA PRO A 195 -4.97 -4.87 -12.52
C PRO A 195 -6.04 -5.89 -12.92
N GLY A 196 -7.29 -5.45 -12.90
CA GLY A 196 -8.41 -6.22 -13.39
C GLY A 196 -8.32 -6.49 -14.90
N ILE A 197 -9.01 -7.54 -15.36
CA ILE A 197 -9.07 -7.91 -16.78
C ILE A 197 -9.80 -6.82 -17.58
N GLU A 198 -10.85 -6.25 -16.98
CA GLU A 198 -11.55 -5.09 -17.53
C GLU A 198 -10.75 -3.82 -17.22
N ASP A 199 -10.55 -2.95 -18.24
CA ASP A 199 -9.85 -1.69 -18.01
C ASP A 199 -10.79 -0.64 -17.40
N LEU A 200 -11.28 -0.95 -16.19
CA LEU A 200 -12.13 -0.03 -15.41
C LEU A 200 -11.28 1.15 -14.95
N SER A 201 -11.73 2.35 -15.27
CA SER A 201 -11.14 3.59 -14.75
C SER A 201 -11.52 3.81 -13.29
N THR A 202 -10.82 4.72 -12.61
CA THR A 202 -11.20 5.18 -11.26
C THR A 202 -12.60 5.78 -11.25
N ALA A 203 -12.99 6.47 -12.33
CA ALA A 203 -14.33 7.03 -12.47
C ALA A 203 -15.41 5.93 -12.57
N ASP A 204 -15.13 4.82 -13.27
CA ASP A 204 -16.05 3.68 -13.35
C ASP A 204 -16.24 3.04 -11.97
N LEU A 205 -15.19 2.91 -11.18
CA LEU A 205 -15.28 2.41 -9.80
C LEU A 205 -16.11 3.35 -8.91
N ILE A 206 -15.86 4.67 -9.00
CA ILE A 206 -16.66 5.69 -8.29
C ILE A 206 -18.12 5.61 -8.72
N GLY A 207 -18.40 5.41 -10.01
CA GLY A 207 -19.76 5.26 -10.57
C GLY A 207 -20.56 4.09 -9.99
N ARG A 208 -19.90 3.10 -9.37
CA ARG A 208 -20.53 1.94 -8.70
C ARG A 208 -20.89 2.19 -7.23
N VAL A 209 -20.60 3.37 -6.69
CA VAL A 209 -20.78 3.70 -5.27
C VAL A 209 -21.89 4.74 -5.12
N ASP A 210 -22.94 4.41 -4.38
CA ASP A 210 -24.04 5.33 -4.10
C ASP A 210 -23.69 6.36 -3.01
N ASP A 211 -23.17 5.90 -1.87
CA ASP A 211 -22.61 6.76 -0.80
C ASP A 211 -21.29 6.15 -0.29
N GLY A 212 -20.22 6.91 -0.34
CA GLY A 212 -18.89 6.39 0.01
C GLY A 212 -17.81 7.46 0.01
N ILE A 213 -16.55 7.02 0.01
CA ILE A 213 -15.40 7.91 0.05
C ILE A 213 -14.35 7.46 -0.98
N TYR A 214 -13.85 8.40 -1.76
CA TYR A 214 -12.64 8.23 -2.57
C TYR A 214 -11.43 8.75 -1.78
N ILE A 215 -10.42 7.88 -1.58
CA ILE A 215 -9.23 8.14 -0.75
C ILE A 215 -8.01 8.24 -1.64
N VAL A 216 -7.24 9.34 -1.52
CA VAL A 216 -6.06 9.64 -2.33
C VAL A 216 -4.88 9.99 -1.43
N GLY A 217 -3.72 9.42 -1.74
CA GLY A 217 -2.45 9.65 -1.03
C GLY A 217 -2.40 8.99 0.34
N ASP A 218 -1.28 8.38 0.66
CA ASP A 218 -0.98 7.84 1.98
C ASP A 218 -0.61 8.96 2.98
N LYS A 219 -0.84 8.74 4.29
CA LYS A 219 -0.42 9.70 5.32
C LYS A 219 0.19 9.01 6.53
N SER A 220 -0.63 8.42 7.36
CA SER A 220 -0.19 7.71 8.57
C SER A 220 -0.88 6.37 8.69
N TRP A 221 -0.24 5.46 9.42
CA TRP A 221 -0.75 4.12 9.58
C TRP A 221 -0.40 3.55 10.96
N SER A 222 -1.13 2.53 11.34
CA SER A 222 -0.83 1.64 12.45
C SER A 222 -1.22 0.23 12.04
N ILE A 223 -0.39 -0.74 12.39
CA ILE A 223 -0.65 -2.16 12.16
C ILE A 223 -0.10 -2.95 13.34
N ASP A 224 -0.78 -4.04 13.70
CA ASP A 224 -0.35 -4.88 14.80
C ASP A 224 0.89 -5.73 14.46
N MET A 225 1.47 -6.34 15.49
CA MET A 225 2.68 -7.14 15.36
C MET A 225 2.50 -8.41 14.51
N GLN A 226 1.27 -8.84 14.27
CA GLN A 226 0.94 -9.99 13.42
C GLN A 226 0.60 -9.59 11.97
N ARG A 227 0.58 -8.30 11.66
CA ARG A 227 0.16 -7.75 10.35
C ARG A 227 -1.31 -8.06 10.03
N TYR A 228 -2.13 -8.21 11.07
CA TYR A 228 -3.50 -8.63 10.93
C TYR A 228 -4.50 -7.49 11.11
N ASN A 229 -4.38 -6.67 12.16
CA ASN A 229 -5.27 -5.53 12.37
C ASN A 229 -4.55 -4.22 12.04
N PHE A 230 -5.20 -3.37 11.27
CA PHE A 230 -4.60 -2.11 10.83
C PHE A 230 -5.58 -0.94 10.85
N GLN A 231 -5.00 0.26 10.85
CA GLN A 231 -5.68 1.54 10.61
C GLN A 231 -4.81 2.39 9.68
N PHE A 232 -5.41 2.94 8.63
CA PHE A 232 -4.73 3.82 7.67
C PHE A 232 -5.50 5.12 7.49
N THR A 233 -4.76 6.18 7.12
CA THR A 233 -5.33 7.47 6.75
C THR A 233 -4.85 7.88 5.34
N GLY A 234 -5.23 9.07 4.89
CA GLY A 234 -4.85 9.58 3.57
C GLY A 234 -4.60 11.07 3.54
N GLN A 235 -4.25 11.59 2.35
CA GLN A 235 -4.03 13.00 2.10
C GLN A 235 -5.32 13.73 1.74
N ARG A 236 -6.15 13.12 0.88
CA ARG A 236 -7.37 13.70 0.32
C ARG A 236 -8.50 12.70 0.43
N PHE A 237 -9.68 13.17 0.82
CA PHE A 237 -10.87 12.34 1.00
C PHE A 237 -12.03 13.04 0.32
N PHE A 238 -12.55 12.46 -0.75
CA PHE A 238 -13.69 13.00 -1.48
C PHE A 238 -14.91 12.17 -1.19
N ARG A 239 -16.01 12.82 -0.79
CA ARG A 239 -17.28 12.12 -0.64
C ARG A 239 -17.80 11.68 -2.01
N ILE A 240 -18.29 10.46 -2.09
CA ILE A 240 -19.03 9.94 -3.24
C ILE A 240 -20.52 9.99 -2.91
N ARG A 241 -21.32 10.49 -3.85
CA ARG A 241 -22.78 10.42 -3.81
C ARG A 241 -23.34 10.16 -5.20
N GLY A 242 -24.19 9.13 -5.33
CA GLY A 242 -24.79 8.76 -6.61
C GLY A 242 -23.77 8.56 -7.72
N GLY A 243 -22.63 7.93 -7.42
CA GLY A 243 -21.56 7.68 -8.37
C GLY A 243 -20.71 8.89 -8.76
N GLN A 244 -20.74 9.99 -8.01
CA GLN A 244 -19.99 11.21 -8.32
C GLN A 244 -19.25 11.77 -7.09
N LEU A 245 -18.15 12.49 -7.32
CA LEU A 245 -17.40 13.16 -6.24
C LEU A 245 -18.12 14.42 -5.77
N TYR A 246 -18.16 14.64 -4.45
CA TYR A 246 -18.97 15.67 -3.81
C TYR A 246 -18.23 16.39 -2.68
N GLY A 247 -17.19 17.14 -3.02
CA GLY A 247 -16.37 17.88 -2.06
C GLY A 247 -15.53 16.99 -1.15
N GLN A 248 -14.67 17.61 -0.35
CA GLN A 248 -13.77 16.90 0.55
C GLN A 248 -14.40 16.63 1.92
N LEU A 249 -13.86 15.61 2.58
CA LEU A 249 -14.03 15.28 3.99
C LEU A 249 -12.68 15.42 4.70
N ARG A 250 -12.70 15.50 6.03
CA ARG A 250 -11.51 15.43 6.89
C ARG A 250 -11.71 14.46 8.05
N ASP A 251 -10.65 14.26 8.82
CA ASP A 251 -10.63 13.40 10.01
C ASP A 251 -10.92 11.92 9.68
N VAL A 252 -10.57 11.47 8.48
CA VAL A 252 -10.87 10.11 7.99
C VAL A 252 -9.71 9.16 8.29
N ALA A 253 -10.04 8.02 8.89
CA ALA A 253 -9.23 6.82 8.87
C ALA A 253 -10.10 5.62 8.53
N TYR A 254 -9.52 4.56 7.96
CA TYR A 254 -10.20 3.28 7.78
C TYR A 254 -9.46 2.18 8.53
N GLN A 255 -10.22 1.25 9.09
CA GLN A 255 -9.74 0.20 9.96
C GLN A 255 -10.35 -1.14 9.57
N SER A 256 -9.54 -2.21 9.59
CA SER A 256 -10.03 -3.56 9.34
C SER A 256 -9.04 -4.60 9.85
N SER A 257 -9.45 -5.88 9.84
CA SER A 257 -8.50 -6.98 9.74
C SER A 257 -8.02 -7.12 8.29
N THR A 258 -6.81 -7.64 8.10
CA THR A 258 -6.24 -7.82 6.75
C THR A 258 -7.14 -8.67 5.86
N THR A 259 -7.60 -9.81 6.37
CA THR A 259 -8.44 -10.70 5.56
C THR A 259 -9.83 -10.12 5.29
N ASP A 260 -10.46 -9.45 6.25
CA ASP A 260 -11.76 -8.82 6.04
C ASP A 260 -11.68 -7.70 5.00
N PHE A 261 -10.64 -6.85 5.09
CA PHE A 261 -10.41 -5.79 4.12
C PHE A 261 -10.25 -6.31 2.70
N TRP A 262 -9.33 -7.26 2.50
CA TRP A 262 -9.08 -7.78 1.15
C TRP A 262 -10.25 -8.62 0.62
N ASN A 263 -11.06 -9.26 1.49
CA ASN A 263 -12.30 -9.91 1.08
C ASN A 263 -13.43 -8.92 0.76
N ALA A 264 -13.40 -7.71 1.30
CA ALA A 264 -14.33 -6.63 0.95
C ALA A 264 -14.05 -6.00 -0.43
N MET A 265 -12.94 -6.34 -1.09
CA MET A 265 -12.60 -5.84 -2.42
C MET A 265 -13.56 -6.43 -3.47
N GLU A 266 -14.45 -5.59 -3.99
CA GLU A 266 -15.46 -5.98 -4.99
C GLU A 266 -14.91 -5.89 -6.41
N ALA A 267 -14.15 -4.83 -6.69
CA ALA A 267 -13.65 -4.57 -8.03
C ALA A 267 -12.25 -3.95 -8.00
N VAL A 268 -11.50 -4.26 -9.03
CA VAL A 268 -10.14 -3.77 -9.26
C VAL A 268 -10.12 -2.99 -10.56
N GLY A 269 -9.50 -1.81 -10.56
CA GLY A 269 -9.32 -0.99 -11.75
C GLY A 269 -8.39 -1.67 -12.77
N GLY A 270 -8.46 -1.23 -14.00
CA GLY A 270 -7.67 -1.76 -15.09
C GLY A 270 -6.25 -1.18 -15.15
N PRO A 271 -5.47 -1.61 -16.17
CA PRO A 271 -4.10 -1.15 -16.41
C PRO A 271 -3.96 0.37 -16.50
N SER A 272 -4.97 1.08 -17.00
CA SER A 272 -4.96 2.54 -17.13
C SER A 272 -4.88 3.27 -15.79
N THR A 273 -5.36 2.65 -14.69
CA THR A 273 -5.32 3.21 -13.34
C THR A 273 -4.08 2.78 -12.56
N TRP A 274 -3.30 1.82 -13.08
CA TRP A 274 -2.17 1.25 -12.36
C TRP A 274 -1.04 2.27 -12.16
N ARG A 275 -0.53 2.37 -10.94
CA ARG A 275 0.61 3.22 -10.57
C ARG A 275 1.52 2.48 -9.62
N MET A 276 2.81 2.74 -9.72
CA MET A 276 3.81 2.23 -8.79
C MET A 276 3.98 3.22 -7.64
N GLY A 277 3.73 2.77 -6.42
CA GLY A 277 4.07 3.47 -5.17
C GLY A 277 5.31 2.87 -4.53
N GLY A 278 5.66 3.25 -3.31
CA GLY A 278 6.76 2.63 -2.60
C GLY A 278 7.29 3.41 -1.40
N ALA A 279 8.24 2.79 -0.70
CA ALA A 279 8.96 3.35 0.43
C ALA A 279 10.47 3.23 0.21
N ILE A 280 11.23 4.25 0.61
CA ILE A 280 12.71 4.25 0.53
C ILE A 280 13.37 3.76 1.82
N ASN A 281 12.62 3.59 2.89
CA ASN A 281 13.11 3.37 4.25
C ASN A 281 12.43 2.21 4.99
N CYS A 282 12.07 1.14 4.29
CA CYS A 282 11.51 -0.06 4.92
C CYS A 282 12.56 -0.71 5.81
N GLY A 283 12.34 -0.70 7.14
CA GLY A 283 13.29 -1.22 8.13
C GLY A 283 13.05 -2.69 8.49
N LYS A 284 14.12 -3.44 8.81
CA LYS A 284 14.07 -4.81 9.32
C LYS A 284 15.34 -5.14 10.11
N ALA A 285 15.28 -6.18 10.96
CA ALA A 285 16.37 -6.76 11.73
C ALA A 285 16.91 -5.92 12.90
N GLN A 286 17.79 -6.56 13.68
CA GLN A 286 18.60 -5.98 14.76
C GLN A 286 20.04 -6.51 14.63
N PRO A 287 21.06 -5.66 14.32
CA PRO A 287 20.91 -4.22 14.05
C PRO A 287 20.05 -3.93 12.83
N GLY A 288 19.38 -2.75 12.83
CA GLY A 288 18.43 -2.37 11.79
C GLY A 288 19.08 -2.20 10.42
N GLN A 289 18.45 -2.73 9.39
CA GLN A 289 18.79 -2.54 7.99
C GLN A 289 17.63 -1.90 7.24
N VAL A 290 17.91 -1.07 6.23
CA VAL A 290 16.92 -0.34 5.45
C VAL A 290 16.97 -0.78 4.00
N ALA A 291 15.79 -1.05 3.41
CA ALA A 291 15.68 -1.33 1.98
C ALA A 291 14.60 -0.46 1.34
N ALA A 292 14.84 -0.02 0.12
CA ALA A 292 13.83 0.61 -0.71
C ALA A 292 12.99 -0.47 -1.42
N VAL A 293 11.68 -0.23 -1.56
CA VAL A 293 10.74 -1.19 -2.15
C VAL A 293 9.59 -0.48 -2.86
N SER A 294 9.16 -1.03 -3.98
CA SER A 294 8.00 -0.51 -4.73
C SER A 294 6.79 -1.42 -4.60
N HIS A 295 5.61 -0.80 -4.73
CA HIS A 295 4.31 -1.49 -4.71
C HIS A 295 3.43 -0.90 -5.80
N GLY A 296 3.13 -1.70 -6.81
CA GLY A 296 2.22 -1.31 -7.88
C GLY A 296 0.79 -1.72 -7.55
N CYS A 297 -0.16 -0.87 -7.90
CA CYS A 297 -1.58 -1.23 -7.83
C CYS A 297 -2.43 -0.34 -8.72
N PRO A 298 -3.60 -0.83 -9.17
CA PRO A 298 -4.66 -0.01 -9.71
C PRO A 298 -5.51 0.59 -8.59
N SER A 299 -6.45 1.48 -8.93
CA SER A 299 -7.55 1.84 -8.04
C SER A 299 -8.40 0.61 -7.70
N ALA A 300 -8.97 0.56 -6.50
CA ALA A 300 -9.81 -0.56 -6.10
C ALA A 300 -11.03 -0.11 -5.28
N LEU A 301 -12.14 -0.85 -5.42
CA LEU A 301 -13.40 -0.64 -4.71
C LEU A 301 -13.57 -1.67 -3.60
N PHE A 302 -13.79 -1.20 -2.39
CA PHE A 302 -14.03 -2.00 -1.19
C PHE A 302 -15.41 -1.66 -0.60
N ARG A 303 -16.17 -2.68 -0.16
CA ARG A 303 -17.51 -2.49 0.41
C ARG A 303 -17.51 -2.56 1.93
N GLY A 304 -18.25 -1.63 2.54
CA GLY A 304 -18.58 -1.67 3.96
C GLY A 304 -17.38 -1.65 4.91
N VAL A 305 -16.28 -1.01 4.55
CA VAL A 305 -15.08 -0.89 5.40
C VAL A 305 -15.37 0.05 6.56
N ASN A 306 -14.92 -0.30 7.77
CA ASN A 306 -15.10 0.54 8.94
C ASN A 306 -14.29 1.84 8.83
N VAL A 307 -14.98 2.96 8.74
CA VAL A 307 -14.40 4.31 8.75
C VAL A 307 -14.52 4.92 10.13
N LEU A 308 -13.44 5.53 10.59
CA LEU A 308 -13.30 6.19 11.87
C LEU A 308 -13.22 7.71 11.69
N ASN A 309 -13.70 8.45 12.69
CA ASN A 309 -13.45 9.88 12.79
C ASN A 309 -12.30 10.11 13.77
N THR A 310 -11.12 10.44 13.26
CA THR A 310 -9.89 10.57 14.06
C THR A 310 -9.94 11.67 15.12
N ARG A 311 -10.84 12.64 14.98
CA ARG A 311 -11.03 13.72 15.96
C ARG A 311 -11.82 13.26 17.18
N THR A 312 -12.89 12.48 16.97
CA THR A 312 -13.75 12.00 18.08
C THR A 312 -13.13 10.83 18.82
N GLU A 313 -12.42 9.95 18.12
CA GLU A 313 -11.75 8.80 18.74
C GLU A 313 -10.43 9.14 19.42
N GLY A 314 -9.83 10.29 19.08
CA GLY A 314 -8.68 10.84 19.77
C GLY A 314 -8.99 11.51 21.12
N GLY A 315 -10.21 11.43 21.62
CA GLY A 315 -10.58 11.94 22.96
C GLY A 315 -10.59 13.47 23.10
N ARG A 316 -10.90 14.20 22.02
CA ARG A 316 -11.02 15.67 22.02
C ARG A 316 -12.41 16.13 21.64
#